data_2291835ec03fa3db072e187b9661e17a
#
_entry.id   2291835ec03fa3db072e187b9661e17a
#
_cell.length_a   1.000
_cell.length_b   1.000
_cell.length_c   1.000
_cell.angle_alpha   90.00
_cell.angle_beta   90.00
_cell.angle_gamma   90.00
#
_symmetry.space_group_name_H-M   'P 1'
#
loop_
_entity.id
_entity.type
_entity.pdbx_description
1 polymer ?
#
loop_
_entity_poly.entity_id
_entity_poly.type
_entity_poly.pdbx_seq_one_letter_code
_entity_poly.pdbx_strand_id
1 'polypeptide(L)'
;MHKRAVIYARYSSDLQSDTSIEDQIRLAERLIIDKGWELTQKYTDHGVSGASLLRPGYQQLFNDARAGAFDVVVAESIDRLSRDQEHIAGFHKAMSFAGVTIFTSSEGEINELHIGLKGTMSALYLKDLADKTRRGLEGRIRKGKSGGGIAYGYVIVEKRGADGTPIRGDRTINAKEAEIVRLIFTQYSNGASARAIAHRLNKEGISGPNGGKWSPSTINGNWRRGTGVLNNELYVGKLVWNRQRFIKDPASGKRQARLNPHEKWIYEDVTELRIIDDELWHEVKQRQQKLRKMIIDNGGRSELARRPRYLLSGLLKCGTCGGGFSMINKDRYGCSTARNKATCENKLSIRRDTLERAVLGGLRDNLMQPEAYQAFVEEFTREFNRQSGEQEHQNKLDKQELEQIESNIRRGLDAINSGVAPELVKDELNALAARRKSVRAKLEAAPPVRPRLHPNLSLLYKEKITNLIEALNAPETIAEANGAVRELIELVRLMPKGESLQIELYGELAALLKLSEEPKTKHPLAETEGVQVTM
;
A
#
# COMPACT_ATOMS: atom_id res chain seq x y z
N MET A 1 27.22 31.69 14.67
CA MET A 1 26.52 31.31 13.43
C MET A 1 25.05 31.13 13.75
N HIS A 2 24.15 31.72 12.97
CA HIS A 2 22.71 31.45 13.12
C HIS A 2 22.43 30.03 12.68
N LYS A 3 21.59 29.27 13.43
CA LYS A 3 21.16 27.92 13.02
C LYS A 3 20.25 28.02 11.80
N ARG A 4 20.50 27.21 10.78
CA ARG A 4 19.65 27.10 9.59
C ARG A 4 18.43 26.27 9.95
N ALA A 5 17.25 26.85 9.83
CA ALA A 5 15.99 26.20 10.18
C ALA A 5 15.13 25.93 8.93
N VAL A 6 14.41 24.83 8.95
CA VAL A 6 13.41 24.49 7.92
C VAL A 6 12.06 24.23 8.58
N ILE A 7 10.99 24.45 7.83
CA ILE A 7 9.62 24.19 8.29
C ILE A 7 9.07 22.95 7.60
N TYR A 8 8.38 22.11 8.38
CA TYR A 8 7.55 21.03 7.85
C TYR A 8 6.10 21.23 8.27
N ALA A 9 5.18 21.28 7.28
CA ALA A 9 3.75 21.44 7.50
C ALA A 9 2.93 20.45 6.65
N ARG A 10 1.80 19.95 7.19
CA ARG A 10 0.90 19.06 6.46
C ARG A 10 -0.53 19.06 6.98
N TYR A 11 -1.47 18.64 6.13
CA TYR A 11 -2.81 18.22 6.54
C TYR A 11 -3.19 16.82 5.99
N SER A 12 -4.18 16.18 6.60
CA SER A 12 -4.49 14.75 6.37
C SER A 12 -5.85 14.45 5.73
N SER A 13 -6.66 15.45 5.41
CA SER A 13 -7.99 15.21 4.82
C SER A 13 -8.40 16.34 3.88
N ASP A 14 -9.14 15.99 2.82
CA ASP A 14 -9.69 16.92 1.83
C ASP A 14 -10.70 17.94 2.41
N LEU A 15 -11.07 17.79 3.69
CA LEU A 15 -11.92 18.70 4.45
C LEU A 15 -11.15 19.82 5.18
N GLN A 16 -9.81 19.73 5.21
CA GLN A 16 -8.94 20.78 5.73
C GLN A 16 -8.37 21.56 4.54
N SER A 17 -8.53 22.88 4.57
CA SER A 17 -8.09 23.79 3.52
C SER A 17 -6.59 24.09 3.58
N ASP A 18 -6.04 24.64 2.51
CA ASP A 18 -4.66 25.14 2.42
C ASP A 18 -4.34 26.18 3.51
N THR A 19 -5.35 26.92 4.01
CA THR A 19 -5.23 27.82 5.16
C THR A 19 -4.67 27.13 6.41
N SER A 20 -4.90 25.83 6.59
CA SER A 20 -4.31 25.05 7.70
C SER A 20 -2.78 24.90 7.59
N ILE A 21 -2.22 24.81 6.37
CA ILE A 21 -0.75 24.78 6.16
C ILE A 21 -0.16 26.17 6.38
N GLU A 22 -0.81 27.21 5.85
CA GLU A 22 -0.36 28.59 6.02
C GLU A 22 -0.30 28.99 7.51
N ASP A 23 -1.30 28.58 8.31
CA ASP A 23 -1.30 28.81 9.75
C ASP A 23 -0.14 28.08 10.46
N GLN A 24 0.12 26.82 10.10
CA GLN A 24 1.26 26.07 10.64
C GLN A 24 2.59 26.73 10.28
N ILE A 25 2.75 27.17 9.03
CA ILE A 25 3.95 27.87 8.57
C ILE A 25 4.11 29.17 9.34
N ARG A 26 3.07 30.00 9.48
CA ARG A 26 3.10 31.26 10.20
C ARG A 26 3.52 31.11 11.66
N LEU A 27 3.01 30.04 12.34
CA LEU A 27 3.42 29.75 13.73
C LEU A 27 4.89 29.33 13.81
N ALA A 28 5.36 28.51 12.87
CA ALA A 28 6.75 28.08 12.82
C ALA A 28 7.71 29.23 12.46
N GLU A 29 7.33 30.13 11.55
CA GLU A 29 8.10 31.32 11.20
C GLU A 29 8.31 32.26 12.40
N ARG A 30 7.26 32.52 13.19
CA ARG A 30 7.36 33.30 14.42
C ARG A 30 8.37 32.67 15.38
N LEU A 31 8.28 31.35 15.58
CA LEU A 31 9.21 30.65 16.44
C LEU A 31 10.66 30.74 15.95
N ILE A 32 10.89 30.63 14.65
CA ILE A 32 12.22 30.76 14.02
C ILE A 32 12.80 32.17 14.26
N ILE A 33 11.96 33.18 14.08
CA ILE A 33 12.34 34.58 14.33
C ILE A 33 12.67 34.78 15.82
N ASP A 34 11.81 34.33 16.73
CA ASP A 34 11.99 34.45 18.18
C ASP A 34 13.27 33.76 18.69
N LYS A 35 13.67 32.67 18.01
CA LYS A 35 14.92 31.93 18.31
C LYS A 35 16.15 32.50 17.62
N GLY A 36 16.00 33.47 16.74
CA GLY A 36 17.10 34.06 15.97
C GLY A 36 17.71 33.08 14.96
N TRP A 37 16.91 32.13 14.45
CA TRP A 37 17.36 31.19 13.43
C TRP A 37 17.11 31.75 12.03
N GLU A 38 17.78 31.18 11.02
CA GLU A 38 17.62 31.55 9.61
C GLU A 38 16.72 30.53 8.93
N LEU A 39 15.57 30.95 8.38
CA LEU A 39 14.68 30.08 7.60
C LEU A 39 15.27 29.86 6.21
N THR A 40 15.62 28.60 5.88
CA THR A 40 16.22 28.25 4.60
C THR A 40 15.21 27.59 3.63
N GLN A 41 14.27 26.79 4.12
CA GLN A 41 13.32 26.06 3.25
C GLN A 41 12.04 25.68 3.98
N LYS A 42 10.96 25.45 3.19
CA LYS A 42 9.66 24.96 3.65
C LYS A 42 9.30 23.68 2.90
N TYR A 43 8.91 22.64 3.64
CA TYR A 43 8.44 21.36 3.11
C TYR A 43 6.97 21.19 3.44
N THR A 44 6.15 20.85 2.45
CA THR A 44 4.71 20.71 2.64
C THR A 44 4.18 19.43 2.01
N ASP A 45 3.20 18.80 2.67
CA ASP A 45 2.47 17.65 2.14
C ASP A 45 0.95 17.87 2.27
N HIS A 46 0.26 17.88 1.13
CA HIS A 46 -1.17 18.16 1.01
C HIS A 46 -1.98 16.86 0.90
N GLY A 47 -3.05 16.72 1.70
CA GLY A 47 -3.99 15.59 1.60
C GLY A 47 -3.43 14.20 1.93
N VAL A 48 -2.25 14.09 2.52
CA VAL A 48 -1.59 12.81 2.79
C VAL A 48 -1.63 12.46 4.27
N SER A 49 -2.07 11.23 4.57
CA SER A 49 -2.12 10.72 5.95
C SER A 49 -0.74 10.70 6.62
N GLY A 50 -0.68 11.17 7.87
CA GLY A 50 0.54 11.10 8.69
C GLY A 50 1.05 9.68 9.00
N ALA A 51 0.26 8.65 8.69
CA ALA A 51 0.65 7.25 8.81
C ALA A 51 1.36 6.71 7.55
N SER A 52 1.48 7.50 6.47
CA SER A 52 2.18 7.12 5.24
C SER A 52 3.60 7.70 5.24
N LEU A 53 4.58 6.89 4.85
CA LEU A 53 5.96 7.35 4.57
C LEU A 53 6.12 7.89 3.14
N LEU A 54 5.14 7.61 2.25
CA LEU A 54 5.14 8.06 0.85
C LEU A 54 4.62 9.50 0.74
N ARG A 55 5.32 10.44 1.39
CA ARG A 55 5.04 11.87 1.39
C ARG A 55 6.21 12.60 0.73
N PRO A 56 6.04 13.23 -0.44
CA PRO A 56 7.15 13.84 -1.18
C PRO A 56 7.93 14.88 -0.38
N GLY A 57 7.22 15.80 0.30
CA GLY A 57 7.86 16.82 1.14
C GLY A 57 8.62 16.22 2.32
N TYR A 58 8.07 15.17 2.94
CA TYR A 58 8.75 14.47 4.03
C TYR A 58 10.00 13.71 3.56
N GLN A 59 9.95 13.09 2.38
CA GLN A 59 11.11 12.40 1.81
C GLN A 59 12.21 13.36 1.43
N GLN A 60 11.85 14.52 0.84
CA GLN A 60 12.82 15.58 0.52
C GLN A 60 13.47 16.13 1.79
N LEU A 61 12.68 16.44 2.82
CA LEU A 61 13.19 16.85 4.14
C LEU A 61 14.24 15.84 4.68
N PHE A 62 13.96 14.56 4.53
CA PHE A 62 14.85 13.48 4.99
C PHE A 62 16.18 13.42 4.21
N ASN A 63 16.13 13.63 2.90
CA ASN A 63 17.30 13.65 2.03
C ASN A 63 18.18 14.87 2.31
N ASP A 64 17.55 16.05 2.45
CA ASP A 64 18.24 17.31 2.69
C ASP A 64 18.87 17.36 4.10
N ALA A 65 18.21 16.72 5.10
CA ALA A 65 18.81 16.52 6.43
C ALA A 65 20.10 15.70 6.36
N ARG A 66 20.09 14.61 5.58
CA ARG A 66 21.28 13.76 5.37
C ARG A 66 22.41 14.48 4.64
N ALA A 67 22.06 15.41 3.75
CA ALA A 67 23.01 16.25 3.03
C ALA A 67 23.56 17.41 3.89
N GLY A 68 23.08 17.58 5.13
CA GLY A 68 23.50 18.67 6.02
C GLY A 68 23.02 20.04 5.58
N ALA A 69 21.87 20.12 4.89
CA ALA A 69 21.35 21.36 4.35
C ALA A 69 20.84 22.33 5.45
N PHE A 70 20.46 21.82 6.63
CA PHE A 70 19.92 22.59 7.74
C PHE A 70 20.27 21.97 9.10
N ASP A 71 20.08 22.73 10.18
CA ASP A 71 20.46 22.35 11.54
C ASP A 71 19.23 22.09 12.43
N VAL A 72 18.06 22.66 12.07
CA VAL A 72 16.81 22.54 12.84
C VAL A 72 15.63 22.32 11.92
N VAL A 73 14.78 21.32 12.23
CA VAL A 73 13.46 21.18 11.63
C VAL A 73 12.39 21.64 12.60
N VAL A 74 11.51 22.55 12.14
CA VAL A 74 10.41 23.12 12.93
C VAL A 74 9.09 22.64 12.39
N ALA A 75 8.20 22.16 13.28
CA ALA A 75 6.82 21.79 12.98
C ALA A 75 5.87 22.34 14.04
N GLU A 76 4.57 22.39 13.76
CA GLU A 76 3.56 22.79 14.75
C GLU A 76 3.56 21.83 15.97
N SER A 77 3.57 20.52 15.71
CA SER A 77 3.58 19.45 16.73
C SER A 77 4.21 18.18 16.18
N ILE A 78 4.57 17.25 17.06
CA ILE A 78 5.08 15.92 16.67
C ILE A 78 4.10 15.19 15.72
N ASP A 79 2.78 15.36 15.90
CA ASP A 79 1.75 14.73 15.07
C ASP A 79 1.77 15.19 13.59
N ARG A 80 2.39 16.32 13.30
CA ARG A 80 2.63 16.78 11.92
C ARG A 80 3.74 15.98 11.26
N LEU A 81 4.75 15.61 12.01
CA LEU A 81 5.84 14.76 11.51
C LEU A 81 5.36 13.31 11.30
N SER A 82 4.80 12.68 12.34
CA SER A 82 4.15 11.36 12.22
C SER A 82 3.14 11.12 13.35
N ARG A 83 2.11 10.29 13.05
CA ARG A 83 1.19 9.74 14.06
C ARG A 83 1.53 8.31 14.46
N ASP A 84 2.49 7.71 13.82
CA ASP A 84 2.96 6.37 14.08
C ASP A 84 4.22 6.42 14.96
N GLN A 85 4.21 5.67 16.06
CA GLN A 85 5.30 5.69 17.05
C GLN A 85 6.63 5.19 16.46
N GLU A 86 6.57 4.15 15.62
CA GLU A 86 7.75 3.60 14.97
C GLU A 86 8.36 4.61 13.99
N HIS A 87 7.52 5.25 13.19
CA HIS A 87 7.95 6.23 12.21
C HIS A 87 8.55 7.48 12.86
N ILE A 88 7.96 7.99 13.97
CA ILE A 88 8.51 9.17 14.65
C ILE A 88 9.83 8.86 15.37
N ALA A 89 9.95 7.66 15.96
CA ALA A 89 11.20 7.22 16.56
C ALA A 89 12.30 7.05 15.50
N GLY A 90 11.96 6.47 14.34
CA GLY A 90 12.87 6.37 13.19
C GLY A 90 13.30 7.74 12.66
N PHE A 91 12.36 8.68 12.56
CA PHE A 91 12.64 10.05 12.15
C PHE A 91 13.60 10.74 13.11
N HIS A 92 13.33 10.66 14.41
CA HIS A 92 14.20 11.26 15.43
C HIS A 92 15.62 10.69 15.38
N LYS A 93 15.76 9.36 15.29
CA LYS A 93 17.09 8.74 15.16
C LYS A 93 17.84 9.23 13.92
N ALA A 94 17.13 9.38 12.80
CA ALA A 94 17.76 9.84 11.57
C ALA A 94 18.13 11.34 11.63
N MET A 95 17.29 12.19 12.23
CA MET A 95 17.60 13.60 12.47
C MET A 95 18.78 13.76 13.43
N SER A 96 18.79 13.01 14.54
CA SER A 96 19.90 12.97 15.49
C SER A 96 21.21 12.53 14.84
N PHE A 97 21.13 11.51 13.96
CA PHE A 97 22.29 11.05 13.18
C PHE A 97 22.81 12.13 12.22
N ALA A 98 21.91 12.89 11.61
CA ALA A 98 22.27 14.02 10.73
C ALA A 98 22.68 15.29 11.50
N GLY A 99 22.69 15.27 12.84
CA GLY A 99 22.97 16.45 13.66
C GLY A 99 21.87 17.50 13.67
N VAL A 100 20.65 17.14 13.23
CA VAL A 100 19.50 18.03 13.13
C VAL A 100 18.64 17.94 14.39
N THR A 101 18.35 19.09 15.00
CA THR A 101 17.44 19.22 16.13
C THR A 101 16.00 19.28 15.64
N ILE A 102 15.08 18.54 16.27
CA ILE A 102 13.64 18.64 16.02
C ILE A 102 13.04 19.62 17.03
N PHE A 103 12.33 20.62 16.55
CA PHE A 103 11.66 21.59 17.39
C PHE A 103 10.18 21.74 16.99
N THR A 104 9.29 21.83 17.96
CA THR A 104 7.86 22.04 17.70
C THR A 104 7.35 23.25 18.46
N SER A 105 6.30 23.87 17.92
CA SER A 105 5.67 25.02 18.58
C SER A 105 4.92 24.62 19.86
N SER A 106 4.45 23.38 19.93
CA SER A 106 3.64 22.87 21.07
C SER A 106 4.47 22.22 22.17
N GLU A 107 5.57 21.54 21.83
CA GLU A 107 6.36 20.76 22.79
C GLU A 107 7.78 21.30 23.02
N GLY A 108 8.24 22.25 22.20
CA GLY A 108 9.61 22.73 22.22
C GLY A 108 10.60 21.78 21.54
N GLU A 109 11.80 21.66 22.08
CA GLU A 109 12.82 20.73 21.58
C GLU A 109 12.45 19.29 21.90
N ILE A 110 12.44 18.45 20.86
CA ILE A 110 11.99 17.06 20.95
C ILE A 110 13.15 16.14 21.27
N ASN A 111 12.99 15.36 22.33
CA ASN A 111 13.92 14.32 22.76
C ASN A 111 13.25 12.94 22.80
N GLU A 112 14.03 11.91 23.12
CA GLU A 112 13.57 10.51 23.19
C GLU A 112 12.42 10.32 24.20
N LEU A 113 12.41 11.07 25.32
CA LEU A 113 11.34 10.99 26.31
C LEU A 113 10.01 11.52 25.76
N HIS A 114 10.03 12.64 25.03
CA HIS A 114 8.85 13.18 24.38
C HIS A 114 8.25 12.18 23.39
N ILE A 115 9.08 11.49 22.62
CA ILE A 115 8.65 10.51 21.61
C ILE A 115 8.05 9.29 22.29
N GLY A 116 8.70 8.74 23.29
CA GLY A 116 8.23 7.58 24.04
C GLY A 116 6.92 7.85 24.76
N LEU A 117 6.83 8.95 25.50
CA LEU A 117 5.66 9.34 26.26
C LEU A 117 4.46 9.64 25.35
N LYS A 118 4.66 10.50 24.34
CA LYS A 118 3.58 10.90 23.42
C LYS A 118 3.10 9.73 22.57
N GLY A 119 4.01 8.87 22.11
CA GLY A 119 3.64 7.65 21.39
C GLY A 119 2.77 6.71 22.23
N THR A 120 3.14 6.48 23.48
CA THR A 120 2.36 5.66 24.41
C THR A 120 1.01 6.29 24.74
N MET A 121 0.96 7.59 25.03
CA MET A 121 -0.28 8.30 25.31
C MET A 121 -1.22 8.31 24.11
N SER A 122 -0.70 8.53 22.90
CA SER A 122 -1.50 8.46 21.66
C SER A 122 -2.09 7.06 21.43
N ALA A 123 -1.32 6.00 21.66
CA ALA A 123 -1.80 4.63 21.56
C ALA A 123 -2.92 4.33 22.59
N LEU A 124 -2.75 4.78 23.84
CA LEU A 124 -3.76 4.64 24.89
C LEU A 124 -5.03 5.43 24.55
N TYR A 125 -4.90 6.65 24.09
CA TYR A 125 -6.04 7.48 23.68
C TYR A 125 -6.82 6.83 22.53
N LEU A 126 -6.14 6.35 21.50
CA LEU A 126 -6.78 5.66 20.36
C LEU A 126 -7.49 4.38 20.82
N LYS A 127 -6.92 3.64 21.77
CA LYS A 127 -7.54 2.45 22.36
C LYS A 127 -8.80 2.82 23.15
N ASP A 128 -8.74 3.82 24.00
CA ASP A 128 -9.90 4.29 24.80
C ASP A 128 -11.02 4.81 23.88
N LEU A 129 -10.68 5.57 22.83
CA LEU A 129 -11.64 6.04 21.84
C LEU A 129 -12.31 4.87 21.10
N ALA A 130 -11.52 3.86 20.71
CA ALA A 130 -12.04 2.65 20.07
C ALA A 130 -13.00 1.88 21.00
N ASP A 131 -12.64 1.74 22.28
CA ASP A 131 -13.46 1.07 23.29
C ASP A 131 -14.76 1.86 23.61
N LYS A 132 -14.70 3.19 23.68
CA LYS A 132 -15.88 4.05 23.83
C LYS A 132 -16.80 3.95 22.61
N THR A 133 -16.24 4.03 21.40
CA THR A 133 -16.99 3.88 20.14
C THR A 133 -17.67 2.50 20.08
N ARG A 134 -16.95 1.45 20.44
CA ARG A 134 -17.48 0.07 20.44
C ARG A 134 -18.64 -0.08 21.42
N ARG A 135 -18.51 0.43 22.65
CA ARG A 135 -19.61 0.43 23.64
C ARG A 135 -20.83 1.19 23.14
N GLY A 136 -20.64 2.35 22.50
CA GLY A 136 -21.72 3.13 21.91
C GLY A 136 -22.43 2.38 20.78
N LEU A 137 -21.68 1.68 19.92
CA LEU A 137 -22.25 0.83 18.87
C LEU A 137 -23.00 -0.38 19.45
N GLU A 138 -22.45 -1.04 20.45
CA GLU A 138 -23.14 -2.14 21.16
C GLU A 138 -24.47 -1.70 21.73
N GLY A 139 -24.49 -0.55 22.43
CA GLY A 139 -25.73 0.00 22.96
C GLY A 139 -26.77 0.33 21.88
N ARG A 140 -26.36 0.70 20.68
CA ARG A 140 -27.27 0.85 19.53
C ARG A 140 -27.83 -0.48 19.06
N ILE A 141 -26.99 -1.49 18.91
CA ILE A 141 -27.39 -2.83 18.46
C ILE A 141 -28.43 -3.42 19.41
N ARG A 142 -28.18 -3.35 20.71
CA ARG A 142 -29.14 -3.83 21.74
C ARG A 142 -30.49 -3.09 21.75
N LYS A 143 -30.57 -1.95 21.05
CA LYS A 143 -31.83 -1.22 20.81
C LYS A 143 -32.40 -1.49 19.41
N GLY A 144 -31.97 -2.55 18.72
CA GLY A 144 -32.38 -2.89 17.35
C GLY A 144 -31.86 -1.94 16.26
N LYS A 145 -31.04 -0.94 16.62
CA LYS A 145 -30.55 0.08 15.66
C LYS A 145 -29.32 -0.38 14.90
N SER A 146 -29.07 0.22 13.74
CA SER A 146 -27.88 -0.08 12.93
C SER A 146 -26.59 0.35 13.64
N GLY A 147 -25.59 -0.54 13.64
CA GLY A 147 -24.21 -0.24 14.07
C GLY A 147 -23.34 0.39 12.97
N GLY A 148 -23.88 0.63 11.77
CA GLY A 148 -23.20 1.23 10.64
C GLY A 148 -23.46 0.47 9.33
N GLY A 149 -23.44 1.19 8.22
CA GLY A 149 -23.83 0.68 6.92
C GLY A 149 -25.32 0.38 6.80
N ILE A 150 -25.77 0.19 5.56
CA ILE A 150 -27.14 -0.22 5.25
C ILE A 150 -27.10 -1.46 4.37
N ALA A 151 -27.92 -2.46 4.71
CA ALA A 151 -28.11 -3.62 3.86
C ALA A 151 -29.13 -3.30 2.76
N TYR A 152 -28.96 -3.89 1.58
CA TYR A 152 -29.90 -3.80 0.48
C TYR A 152 -31.29 -4.33 0.95
N GLY A 153 -32.36 -3.66 0.58
CA GLY A 153 -33.70 -3.96 1.08
C GLY A 153 -34.16 -3.05 2.20
N TYR A 154 -33.31 -2.14 2.68
CA TYR A 154 -33.64 -1.21 3.76
C TYR A 154 -33.24 0.22 3.42
N VAL A 155 -33.91 1.18 4.08
CA VAL A 155 -33.61 2.62 3.99
C VAL A 155 -33.46 3.20 5.40
N ILE A 156 -32.56 4.17 5.54
CA ILE A 156 -32.37 4.91 6.80
C ILE A 156 -33.58 5.80 7.05
N VAL A 157 -34.08 5.78 8.28
CA VAL A 157 -35.13 6.70 8.71
C VAL A 157 -34.46 7.88 9.43
N GLU A 158 -34.65 9.07 8.87
CA GLU A 158 -34.20 10.30 9.50
C GLU A 158 -35.25 10.73 10.55
N LYS A 159 -34.88 10.64 11.81
CA LYS A 159 -35.66 11.13 12.95
C LYS A 159 -34.87 12.19 13.68
N ARG A 160 -35.57 13.17 14.23
CA ARG A 160 -34.99 14.16 15.16
C ARG A 160 -35.64 14.01 16.54
N GLY A 161 -34.84 14.16 17.57
CA GLY A 161 -35.32 14.24 18.94
C GLY A 161 -36.08 15.54 19.20
N ALA A 162 -36.74 15.64 20.35
CA ALA A 162 -37.42 16.85 20.79
C ALA A 162 -36.47 18.07 20.91
N ASP A 163 -35.19 17.80 21.11
CA ASP A 163 -34.09 18.78 21.17
C ASP A 163 -33.48 19.12 19.80
N GLY A 164 -34.07 18.62 18.71
CA GLY A 164 -33.56 18.81 17.33
C GLY A 164 -32.37 17.94 16.96
N THR A 165 -31.81 17.17 17.89
CA THR A 165 -30.66 16.28 17.59
C THR A 165 -31.07 15.13 16.69
N PRO A 166 -30.23 14.73 15.70
CA PRO A 166 -30.54 13.64 14.79
C PRO A 166 -30.45 12.28 15.50
N ILE A 167 -31.55 11.54 15.55
CA ILE A 167 -31.60 10.15 16.01
C ILE A 167 -31.13 9.26 14.85
N ARG A 168 -29.96 8.65 15.01
CA ARG A 168 -29.33 7.84 13.96
C ARG A 168 -29.50 6.34 14.22
N GLY A 169 -29.56 5.57 13.13
CA GLY A 169 -29.51 4.10 13.17
C GLY A 169 -30.85 3.42 13.00
N ASP A 170 -31.97 4.17 12.97
CA ASP A 170 -33.27 3.64 12.63
C ASP A 170 -33.33 3.36 11.11
N ARG A 171 -34.01 2.27 10.76
CA ARG A 171 -34.19 1.83 9.38
C ARG A 171 -35.57 1.23 9.20
N THR A 172 -36.03 1.22 7.96
CA THR A 172 -37.29 0.57 7.57
C THR A 172 -37.06 -0.21 6.27
N ILE A 173 -38.00 -1.09 5.95
CA ILE A 173 -37.96 -1.89 4.72
C ILE A 173 -38.18 -0.97 3.51
N ASN A 174 -37.31 -1.07 2.52
CA ASN A 174 -37.54 -0.51 1.18
C ASN A 174 -38.32 -1.54 0.35
N ALA A 175 -39.59 -1.26 0.08
CA ALA A 175 -40.48 -2.23 -0.59
C ALA A 175 -39.92 -2.73 -1.92
N LYS A 176 -39.40 -1.82 -2.76
CA LYS A 176 -38.83 -2.18 -4.07
C LYS A 176 -37.61 -3.10 -3.95
N GLU A 177 -36.69 -2.76 -3.08
CA GLU A 177 -35.48 -3.58 -2.87
C GLU A 177 -35.82 -4.89 -2.15
N ALA A 178 -36.81 -4.90 -1.25
CA ALA A 178 -37.27 -6.10 -0.57
C ALA A 178 -37.86 -7.14 -1.53
N GLU A 179 -38.59 -6.69 -2.57
CA GLU A 179 -39.06 -7.58 -3.65
C GLU A 179 -37.88 -8.24 -4.39
N ILE A 180 -36.81 -7.49 -4.66
CA ILE A 180 -35.61 -8.04 -5.29
C ILE A 180 -34.90 -9.04 -4.36
N VAL A 181 -34.87 -8.76 -3.06
CA VAL A 181 -34.33 -9.73 -2.07
C VAL A 181 -35.15 -11.02 -2.09
N ARG A 182 -36.47 -10.96 -2.07
CA ARG A 182 -37.36 -12.14 -2.18
C ARG A 182 -37.11 -12.89 -3.49
N LEU A 183 -37.03 -12.18 -4.61
CA LEU A 183 -36.72 -12.75 -5.92
C LEU A 183 -35.40 -13.54 -5.91
N ILE A 184 -34.35 -12.98 -5.32
CA ILE A 184 -33.03 -13.62 -5.21
C ILE A 184 -33.15 -14.93 -4.41
N PHE A 185 -33.82 -14.91 -3.24
CA PHE A 185 -34.01 -16.09 -2.42
C PHE A 185 -34.83 -17.18 -3.13
N THR A 186 -35.97 -16.83 -3.73
CA THR A 186 -36.83 -17.75 -4.47
C THR A 186 -36.11 -18.34 -5.68
N GLN A 187 -35.41 -17.54 -6.47
CA GLN A 187 -34.66 -18.09 -7.62
C GLN A 187 -33.53 -19.02 -7.17
N TYR A 188 -32.88 -18.66 -6.06
CA TYR A 188 -31.81 -19.50 -5.53
C TYR A 188 -32.38 -20.82 -4.97
N SER A 189 -33.50 -20.84 -4.22
CA SER A 189 -34.12 -22.08 -3.76
C SER A 189 -34.56 -22.98 -4.91
N ASN A 190 -35.11 -22.38 -6.00
CA ASN A 190 -35.54 -23.05 -7.22
C ASN A 190 -34.40 -23.55 -8.15
N GLY A 191 -33.13 -23.47 -7.73
CA GLY A 191 -32.04 -24.07 -8.48
C GLY A 191 -31.13 -23.10 -9.23
N ALA A 192 -31.48 -21.83 -9.40
CA ALA A 192 -30.62 -20.87 -10.09
C ALA A 192 -29.30 -20.65 -9.37
N SER A 193 -28.20 -20.49 -10.12
CA SER A 193 -26.90 -20.15 -9.54
C SER A 193 -26.82 -18.67 -9.21
N ALA A 194 -26.05 -18.29 -8.19
CA ALA A 194 -25.81 -16.87 -7.86
C ALA A 194 -25.28 -16.05 -9.05
N ARG A 195 -24.59 -16.71 -10.00
CA ARG A 195 -24.13 -16.06 -11.24
C ARG A 195 -25.29 -15.80 -12.21
N ALA A 196 -26.15 -16.78 -12.42
CA ALA A 196 -27.32 -16.61 -13.30
C ALA A 196 -28.26 -15.51 -12.78
N ILE A 197 -28.47 -15.47 -11.46
CA ILE A 197 -29.26 -14.42 -10.80
C ILE A 197 -28.62 -13.05 -11.00
N ALA A 198 -27.32 -12.89 -10.77
CA ALA A 198 -26.59 -11.65 -10.98
C ALA A 198 -26.67 -11.16 -12.44
N HIS A 199 -26.50 -12.07 -13.41
CA HIS A 199 -26.64 -11.74 -14.85
C HIS A 199 -28.03 -11.24 -15.19
N ARG A 200 -29.08 -11.93 -14.70
CA ARG A 200 -30.47 -11.54 -14.93
C ARG A 200 -30.75 -10.14 -14.38
N LEU A 201 -30.43 -9.88 -13.12
CA LEU A 201 -30.64 -8.58 -12.48
C LEU A 201 -29.89 -7.46 -13.19
N ASN A 202 -28.66 -7.71 -13.64
CA ASN A 202 -27.89 -6.73 -14.42
C ASN A 202 -28.48 -6.48 -15.82
N LYS A 203 -29.00 -7.53 -16.49
CA LYS A 203 -29.65 -7.41 -17.78
C LYS A 203 -30.97 -6.62 -17.70
N GLU A 204 -31.71 -6.81 -16.61
CA GLU A 204 -32.96 -6.09 -16.31
C GLU A 204 -32.68 -4.65 -15.82
N GLY A 205 -31.42 -4.23 -15.71
CA GLY A 205 -31.03 -2.89 -15.28
C GLY A 205 -31.22 -2.61 -13.79
N ILE A 206 -31.50 -3.64 -12.97
CA ILE A 206 -31.74 -3.51 -11.55
C ILE A 206 -30.43 -3.19 -10.83
N SER A 207 -30.40 -2.04 -10.15
CA SER A 207 -29.22 -1.61 -9.39
C SER A 207 -29.00 -2.49 -8.15
N GLY A 208 -27.74 -2.87 -7.93
CA GLY A 208 -27.32 -3.60 -6.73
C GLY A 208 -27.02 -2.67 -5.55
N PRO A 209 -26.50 -3.22 -4.44
CA PRO A 209 -26.13 -2.43 -3.26
C PRO A 209 -25.26 -1.22 -3.63
N ASN A 210 -25.57 -0.07 -3.04
CA ASN A 210 -24.89 1.21 -3.29
C ASN A 210 -24.87 1.66 -4.77
N GLY A 211 -25.91 1.31 -5.53
CA GLY A 211 -26.02 1.64 -6.97
C GLY A 211 -25.10 0.83 -7.89
N GLY A 212 -24.35 -0.13 -7.34
CA GLY A 212 -23.42 -0.96 -8.10
C GLY A 212 -24.11 -2.06 -8.93
N LYS A 213 -23.31 -2.80 -9.72
CA LYS A 213 -23.79 -3.96 -10.46
C LYS A 213 -23.75 -5.21 -9.60
N TRP A 214 -24.72 -6.11 -9.81
CA TRP A 214 -24.78 -7.40 -9.14
C TRP A 214 -23.60 -8.31 -9.51
N SER A 215 -23.11 -9.06 -8.55
CA SER A 215 -22.09 -10.09 -8.76
C SER A 215 -22.43 -11.35 -7.98
N PRO A 216 -21.90 -12.53 -8.37
CA PRO A 216 -22.10 -13.75 -7.60
C PRO A 216 -21.67 -13.64 -6.14
N SER A 217 -20.63 -12.87 -5.87
CA SER A 217 -20.13 -12.62 -4.50
C SER A 217 -21.04 -11.72 -3.68
N THR A 218 -21.73 -10.75 -4.32
CA THR A 218 -22.74 -9.91 -3.66
C THR A 218 -23.94 -10.76 -3.20
N ILE A 219 -24.36 -11.73 -4.03
CA ILE A 219 -25.48 -12.63 -3.73
C ILE A 219 -25.05 -13.71 -2.73
N ASN A 220 -24.05 -14.52 -3.10
CA ASN A 220 -23.66 -15.70 -2.33
C ASN A 220 -22.79 -15.38 -1.10
N GLY A 221 -21.96 -14.32 -1.16
CA GLY A 221 -21.11 -13.86 -0.08
C GLY A 221 -20.22 -14.93 0.54
N ASN A 222 -20.00 -14.80 1.84
CA ASN A 222 -19.28 -15.78 2.66
C ASN A 222 -20.12 -16.16 3.88
N TRP A 223 -20.51 -17.40 3.97
CA TRP A 223 -21.41 -17.90 5.02
C TRP A 223 -20.82 -17.83 6.43
N ARG A 224 -19.47 -18.03 6.59
CA ARG A 224 -18.82 -17.92 7.91
C ARG A 224 -18.83 -16.49 8.43
N ARG A 225 -18.73 -15.52 7.52
CA ARG A 225 -18.76 -14.09 7.86
C ARG A 225 -20.18 -13.52 7.89
N GLY A 226 -21.18 -14.28 7.46
CA GLY A 226 -22.55 -13.79 7.31
C GLY A 226 -22.69 -12.65 6.30
N THR A 227 -21.82 -12.62 5.26
CA THR A 227 -21.83 -11.60 4.21
C THR A 227 -22.51 -12.10 2.95
N GLY A 228 -23.01 -11.18 2.14
CA GLY A 228 -23.82 -11.47 0.94
C GLY A 228 -25.32 -11.58 1.27
N VAL A 229 -26.15 -11.36 0.23
CA VAL A 229 -27.61 -11.36 0.38
C VAL A 229 -28.11 -12.65 1.03
N LEU A 230 -27.69 -13.81 0.53
CA LEU A 230 -28.16 -15.11 1.01
C LEU A 230 -27.72 -15.50 2.44
N ASN A 231 -26.85 -14.68 3.10
CA ASN A 231 -26.35 -14.98 4.45
C ASN A 231 -26.64 -13.85 5.46
N ASN A 232 -27.34 -12.82 5.06
CA ASN A 232 -27.65 -11.71 5.96
C ASN A 232 -28.89 -12.05 6.80
N GLU A 233 -28.68 -12.39 8.05
CA GLU A 233 -29.75 -12.79 8.98
C GLU A 233 -30.75 -11.66 9.30
N LEU A 234 -30.41 -10.41 8.95
CA LEU A 234 -31.37 -9.30 9.08
C LEU A 234 -32.65 -9.54 8.25
N TYR A 235 -32.55 -10.26 7.12
CA TYR A 235 -33.70 -10.57 6.29
C TYR A 235 -34.72 -11.49 6.96
N VAL A 236 -34.31 -12.25 7.97
CA VAL A 236 -35.21 -13.01 8.85
C VAL A 236 -35.48 -12.34 10.19
N GLY A 237 -35.19 -11.03 10.28
CA GLY A 237 -35.46 -10.26 11.50
C GLY A 237 -34.45 -10.47 12.62
N LYS A 238 -33.20 -10.91 12.31
CA LYS A 238 -32.11 -11.08 13.28
C LYS A 238 -30.95 -10.15 12.97
N LEU A 239 -30.72 -9.17 13.83
CA LEU A 239 -29.57 -8.28 13.75
C LEU A 239 -28.37 -8.94 14.42
N VAL A 240 -27.29 -9.15 13.69
CA VAL A 240 -26.06 -9.77 14.20
C VAL A 240 -24.89 -8.81 14.04
N TRP A 241 -24.23 -8.52 15.15
CA TRP A 241 -23.09 -7.59 15.18
C TRP A 241 -21.84 -8.23 15.78
N ASN A 242 -20.68 -7.60 15.56
CA ASN A 242 -19.36 -8.00 16.05
C ASN A 242 -18.87 -9.38 15.54
N ARG A 243 -19.29 -9.79 14.35
CA ARG A 243 -18.85 -11.06 13.73
C ARG A 243 -17.37 -11.06 13.40
N GLN A 244 -16.80 -9.90 13.08
CA GLN A 244 -15.42 -9.77 12.64
C GLN A 244 -14.77 -8.50 13.16
N ARG A 245 -13.45 -8.56 13.29
CA ARG A 245 -12.59 -7.42 13.56
C ARG A 245 -11.64 -7.21 12.38
N PHE A 246 -11.18 -5.98 12.22
CA PHE A 246 -10.20 -5.63 11.20
C PHE A 246 -8.86 -5.35 11.85
N ILE A 247 -7.82 -6.03 11.37
CA ILE A 247 -6.43 -5.84 11.80
C ILE A 247 -5.68 -5.24 10.63
N LYS A 248 -4.89 -4.21 10.88
CA LYS A 248 -4.01 -3.62 9.88
C LYS A 248 -2.79 -4.53 9.72
N ASP A 249 -2.50 -4.92 8.49
CA ASP A 249 -1.29 -5.66 8.15
C ASP A 249 -0.09 -4.71 8.25
N PRO A 250 0.93 -5.00 9.09
CA PRO A 250 2.07 -4.12 9.27
C PRO A 250 2.86 -3.86 7.98
N ALA A 251 3.02 -4.90 7.14
CA ALA A 251 3.83 -4.81 5.92
C ALA A 251 3.13 -4.04 4.80
N SER A 252 1.82 -4.26 4.59
CA SER A 252 1.08 -3.67 3.47
C SER A 252 0.19 -2.49 3.87
N GLY A 253 0.02 -2.21 5.16
CA GLY A 253 -0.90 -1.21 5.69
C GLY A 253 -2.38 -1.51 5.46
N LYS A 254 -2.73 -2.62 4.79
CA LYS A 254 -4.10 -2.97 4.41
C LYS A 254 -4.86 -3.61 5.57
N ARG A 255 -6.14 -3.27 5.70
CA ARG A 255 -7.02 -3.90 6.70
C ARG A 255 -7.38 -5.32 6.28
N GLN A 256 -7.14 -6.28 7.17
CA GLN A 256 -7.52 -7.68 7.01
C GLN A 256 -8.63 -8.05 8.01
N ALA A 257 -9.72 -8.66 7.51
CA ALA A 257 -10.80 -9.14 8.35
C ALA A 257 -10.41 -10.45 9.06
N ARG A 258 -10.69 -10.54 10.35
CA ARG A 258 -10.57 -11.75 11.18
C ARG A 258 -11.90 -12.00 11.87
N LEU A 259 -12.37 -13.25 11.84
CA LEU A 259 -13.57 -13.63 12.56
C LEU A 259 -13.35 -13.54 14.07
N ASN A 260 -14.35 -13.05 14.77
CA ASN A 260 -14.41 -13.14 16.22
C ASN A 260 -14.99 -14.50 16.63
N PRO A 261 -14.65 -15.02 17.81
CA PRO A 261 -15.35 -16.16 18.41
C PRO A 261 -16.86 -15.89 18.52
N HIS A 262 -17.67 -16.92 18.40
CA HIS A 262 -19.14 -16.80 18.41
C HIS A 262 -19.69 -16.18 19.70
N GLU A 263 -19.02 -16.41 20.83
CA GLU A 263 -19.38 -15.85 22.14
C GLU A 263 -19.31 -14.31 22.19
N LYS A 264 -18.57 -13.71 21.26
CA LYS A 264 -18.45 -12.25 21.10
C LYS A 264 -19.45 -11.65 20.13
N TRP A 265 -20.24 -12.48 19.46
CA TRP A 265 -21.28 -12.01 18.56
C TRP A 265 -22.48 -11.53 19.36
N ILE A 266 -23.08 -10.46 18.93
CA ILE A 266 -24.27 -9.87 19.58
C ILE A 266 -25.45 -10.07 18.65
N TYR A 267 -26.48 -10.68 19.17
CA TYR A 267 -27.73 -10.98 18.48
C TYR A 267 -28.85 -10.12 19.08
N GLU A 268 -29.68 -9.57 18.21
CA GLU A 268 -30.87 -8.83 18.60
C GLU A 268 -32.02 -9.16 17.65
N ASP A 269 -33.20 -9.45 18.16
CA ASP A 269 -34.37 -9.72 17.35
C ASP A 269 -35.02 -8.40 16.92
N VAL A 270 -35.25 -8.26 15.61
CA VAL A 270 -35.85 -7.08 14.96
C VAL A 270 -36.87 -7.56 13.93
N THR A 271 -37.92 -8.21 14.43
CA THR A 271 -38.94 -8.89 13.62
C THR A 271 -39.66 -7.96 12.66
N GLU A 272 -39.80 -6.68 13.00
CA GLU A 272 -40.36 -5.63 12.14
C GLU A 272 -39.56 -5.37 10.85
N LEU A 273 -38.30 -5.80 10.82
CA LEU A 273 -37.41 -5.68 9.66
C LEU A 273 -37.34 -6.96 8.83
N ARG A 274 -38.19 -7.95 9.11
CA ARG A 274 -38.23 -9.21 8.36
C ARG A 274 -38.71 -9.02 6.91
N ILE A 275 -37.95 -9.55 5.96
CA ILE A 275 -38.27 -9.57 4.52
C ILE A 275 -38.57 -11.00 4.06
N ILE A 276 -37.85 -11.99 4.58
CA ILE A 276 -37.90 -13.41 4.20
C ILE A 276 -38.52 -14.21 5.33
N ASP A 277 -39.41 -15.14 5.00
CA ASP A 277 -39.94 -16.12 5.95
C ASP A 277 -38.91 -17.20 6.31
N ASP A 278 -39.19 -17.93 7.39
CA ASP A 278 -38.28 -18.95 7.89
C ASP A 278 -38.18 -20.16 6.95
N GLU A 279 -39.26 -20.51 6.22
CA GLU A 279 -39.31 -21.65 5.30
C GLU A 279 -38.33 -21.42 4.15
N LEU A 280 -38.47 -20.33 3.42
CA LEU A 280 -37.60 -19.97 2.30
C LEU A 280 -36.13 -19.79 2.75
N TRP A 281 -35.92 -19.25 3.93
CA TRP A 281 -34.59 -19.15 4.52
C TRP A 281 -33.96 -20.54 4.73
N HIS A 282 -34.70 -21.48 5.32
CA HIS A 282 -34.22 -22.81 5.57
C HIS A 282 -33.94 -23.61 4.29
N GLU A 283 -34.80 -23.48 3.27
CA GLU A 283 -34.58 -24.08 1.96
C GLU A 283 -33.26 -23.61 1.33
N VAL A 284 -33.01 -22.30 1.36
CA VAL A 284 -31.77 -21.70 0.86
C VAL A 284 -30.56 -22.22 1.62
N LYS A 285 -30.65 -22.31 2.96
CA LYS A 285 -29.56 -22.84 3.81
C LYS A 285 -29.29 -24.32 3.55
N GLN A 286 -30.32 -25.13 3.43
CA GLN A 286 -30.18 -26.55 3.08
C GLN A 286 -29.50 -26.72 1.72
N ARG A 287 -29.91 -25.93 0.71
CA ARG A 287 -29.26 -25.96 -0.60
C ARG A 287 -27.78 -25.56 -0.52
N GLN A 288 -27.46 -24.49 0.22
CA GLN A 288 -26.06 -24.08 0.43
C GLN A 288 -25.24 -25.20 1.09
N GLN A 289 -25.80 -25.91 2.05
CA GLN A 289 -25.15 -27.05 2.73
C GLN A 289 -24.93 -28.23 1.78
N LYS A 290 -25.96 -28.61 0.99
CA LYS A 290 -25.86 -29.68 -0.01
C LYS A 290 -24.77 -29.39 -1.04
N LEU A 291 -24.75 -28.19 -1.62
CA LEU A 291 -23.73 -27.79 -2.59
C LEU A 291 -22.32 -27.81 -1.99
N ARG A 292 -22.17 -27.40 -0.73
CA ARG A 292 -20.88 -27.46 -0.03
C ARG A 292 -20.40 -28.88 0.18
N LYS A 293 -21.28 -29.77 0.63
CA LYS A 293 -20.96 -31.18 0.82
C LYS A 293 -20.52 -31.81 -0.51
N MET A 294 -21.27 -31.62 -1.59
CA MET A 294 -20.89 -32.10 -2.93
C MET A 294 -19.52 -31.56 -3.39
N ILE A 295 -19.17 -30.29 -3.09
CA ILE A 295 -17.87 -29.75 -3.45
C ILE A 295 -16.75 -30.41 -2.65
N ILE A 296 -16.97 -30.71 -1.37
CA ILE A 296 -15.99 -31.38 -0.50
C ILE A 296 -15.82 -32.84 -0.96
N ASP A 297 -16.91 -33.54 -1.16
CA ASP A 297 -16.93 -34.98 -1.55
C ASP A 297 -16.27 -35.20 -2.93
N ASN A 298 -16.38 -34.23 -3.85
CA ASN A 298 -15.75 -34.28 -5.17
C ASN A 298 -14.29 -33.74 -5.17
N GLY A 299 -13.59 -33.79 -4.05
CA GLY A 299 -12.19 -33.33 -3.93
C GLY A 299 -12.02 -31.83 -4.10
N GLY A 300 -13.10 -31.07 -3.88
CA GLY A 300 -13.06 -29.61 -3.85
C GLY A 300 -12.09 -29.14 -2.79
N ARG A 301 -11.13 -28.34 -3.20
CA ARG A 301 -10.10 -27.79 -2.31
C ARG A 301 -10.78 -27.03 -1.18
N SER A 302 -10.42 -27.36 0.04
CA SER A 302 -10.76 -26.56 1.23
C SER A 302 -10.48 -25.08 0.97
N GLU A 303 -11.30 -24.17 1.52
CA GLU A 303 -11.06 -22.71 1.46
C GLU A 303 -9.66 -22.30 1.95
N LEU A 304 -8.99 -23.20 2.69
CA LEU A 304 -7.62 -23.06 3.19
C LEU A 304 -6.55 -23.47 2.16
N ALA A 305 -6.89 -24.19 1.10
CA ALA A 305 -5.94 -24.50 0.05
C ALA A 305 -5.59 -23.19 -0.68
N ARG A 306 -4.34 -22.75 -0.55
CA ARG A 306 -3.81 -21.62 -1.30
C ARG A 306 -4.06 -21.86 -2.79
N ARG A 307 -4.84 -20.98 -3.43
CA ARG A 307 -4.99 -21.03 -4.88
C ARG A 307 -3.60 -20.97 -5.51
N PRO A 308 -3.28 -21.85 -6.47
CA PRO A 308 -2.00 -21.77 -7.15
C PRO A 308 -1.82 -20.35 -7.69
N ARG A 309 -0.70 -19.71 -7.35
CA ARG A 309 -0.34 -18.42 -7.92
C ARG A 309 0.29 -18.71 -9.29
N TYR A 310 -0.45 -18.45 -10.34
CA TYR A 310 0.10 -18.43 -11.69
C TYR A 310 0.95 -17.16 -11.87
N LEU A 311 1.92 -17.21 -12.80
CA LEU A 311 2.85 -16.13 -13.09
C LEU A 311 2.17 -14.76 -13.15
N LEU A 312 1.10 -14.63 -13.93
CA LEU A 312 0.40 -13.36 -14.17
C LEU A 312 -0.81 -13.12 -13.26
N SER A 313 -0.97 -13.90 -12.16
CA SER A 313 -2.09 -13.74 -11.24
C SER A 313 -2.13 -12.35 -10.61
N GLY A 314 -3.23 -11.60 -10.83
CA GLY A 314 -3.44 -10.26 -10.28
C GLY A 314 -2.88 -9.12 -11.14
N LEU A 315 -2.02 -9.42 -12.12
CA LEU A 315 -1.42 -8.43 -13.03
C LEU A 315 -2.29 -8.15 -14.27
N LEU A 316 -3.20 -9.07 -14.61
CA LEU A 316 -3.99 -9.00 -15.84
C LEU A 316 -5.21 -8.08 -15.71
N LYS A 317 -5.39 -7.18 -16.67
CA LYS A 317 -6.54 -6.27 -16.78
C LYS A 317 -7.21 -6.37 -18.15
N CYS A 318 -8.52 -6.20 -18.16
CA CYS A 318 -9.30 -6.08 -19.40
C CYS A 318 -9.15 -4.68 -19.96
N GLY A 319 -8.74 -4.54 -21.21
CA GLY A 319 -8.60 -3.26 -21.87
C GLY A 319 -9.93 -2.55 -22.15
N THR A 320 -11.04 -3.30 -22.23
CA THR A 320 -12.38 -2.73 -22.47
C THR A 320 -13.00 -2.11 -21.23
N CYS A 321 -12.90 -2.81 -20.05
CA CYS A 321 -13.62 -2.36 -18.85
C CYS A 321 -12.71 -2.08 -17.65
N GLY A 322 -11.38 -2.22 -17.78
CA GLY A 322 -10.42 -2.06 -16.69
C GLY A 322 -10.49 -3.14 -15.61
N GLY A 323 -11.49 -4.02 -15.67
CA GLY A 323 -11.65 -5.13 -14.71
C GLY A 323 -10.57 -6.18 -14.81
N GLY A 324 -10.41 -7.00 -13.76
CA GLY A 324 -9.42 -8.07 -13.76
C GLY A 324 -9.68 -9.11 -14.86
N PHE A 325 -8.60 -9.62 -15.44
CA PHE A 325 -8.62 -10.85 -16.22
C PHE A 325 -8.16 -12.01 -15.33
N SER A 326 -8.91 -13.08 -15.27
CA SER A 326 -8.63 -14.19 -14.36
C SER A 326 -8.95 -15.54 -15.02
N MET A 327 -8.45 -16.61 -14.41
CA MET A 327 -8.76 -17.97 -14.87
C MET A 327 -10.28 -18.20 -14.87
N ILE A 328 -10.83 -18.45 -16.05
CA ILE A 328 -12.27 -18.72 -16.24
C ILE A 328 -12.58 -20.22 -16.25
N ASN A 329 -11.60 -21.05 -16.57
CA ASN A 329 -11.60 -22.51 -16.49
C ASN A 329 -10.19 -23.00 -16.10
N LYS A 330 -9.85 -24.27 -16.37
CA LYS A 330 -8.57 -24.88 -15.96
C LYS A 330 -7.35 -24.24 -16.63
N ASP A 331 -7.49 -23.78 -17.87
CA ASP A 331 -6.38 -23.41 -18.75
C ASP A 331 -6.52 -22.05 -19.45
N ARG A 332 -7.64 -21.33 -19.28
CA ARG A 332 -7.88 -20.08 -20.01
C ARG A 332 -8.16 -18.90 -19.08
N TYR A 333 -7.58 -17.77 -19.42
CA TYR A 333 -7.90 -16.48 -18.87
C TYR A 333 -9.05 -15.80 -19.62
N GLY A 334 -9.87 -15.01 -18.92
CA GLY A 334 -10.95 -14.22 -19.50
C GLY A 334 -11.35 -13.07 -18.59
N CYS A 335 -12.11 -12.13 -19.15
CA CYS A 335 -12.58 -10.97 -18.39
C CYS A 335 -13.50 -11.39 -17.23
N SER A 336 -13.10 -11.08 -16.01
CA SER A 336 -13.88 -11.39 -14.80
C SER A 336 -15.20 -10.63 -14.74
N THR A 337 -15.25 -9.42 -15.30
CA THR A 337 -16.46 -8.59 -15.37
C THR A 337 -17.46 -9.19 -16.36
N ALA A 338 -17.03 -9.59 -17.55
CA ALA A 338 -17.87 -10.28 -18.52
C ALA A 338 -18.43 -11.58 -17.93
N ARG A 339 -17.54 -12.39 -17.31
CA ARG A 339 -17.94 -13.70 -16.76
C ARG A 339 -18.90 -13.60 -15.59
N ASN A 340 -18.65 -12.69 -14.64
CA ASN A 340 -19.37 -12.67 -13.36
C ASN A 340 -20.55 -11.71 -13.36
N LYS A 341 -20.47 -10.59 -14.09
CA LYS A 341 -21.49 -9.53 -14.08
C LYS A 341 -22.25 -9.43 -15.41
N ALA A 342 -21.72 -9.99 -16.51
CA ALA A 342 -22.22 -9.83 -17.88
C ALA A 342 -22.31 -8.35 -18.33
N THR A 343 -21.47 -7.47 -17.78
CA THR A 343 -21.49 -6.02 -18.06
C THR A 343 -20.26 -5.55 -18.84
N CYS A 344 -19.50 -6.48 -19.42
CA CYS A 344 -18.39 -6.19 -20.32
C CYS A 344 -18.57 -6.98 -21.62
N GLU A 345 -18.32 -6.34 -22.74
CA GLU A 345 -18.47 -6.94 -24.08
C GLU A 345 -17.30 -7.85 -24.46
N ASN A 346 -16.13 -7.70 -23.79
CA ASN A 346 -14.99 -8.56 -24.05
C ASN A 346 -15.23 -9.99 -23.52
N LYS A 347 -15.69 -10.87 -24.42
CA LYS A 347 -15.94 -12.29 -24.16
C LYS A 347 -14.77 -13.18 -24.58
N LEU A 348 -13.72 -12.59 -25.16
CA LEU A 348 -12.55 -13.34 -25.62
C LEU A 348 -11.80 -13.96 -24.44
N SER A 349 -11.18 -15.09 -24.72
CA SER A 349 -10.36 -15.81 -23.74
C SER A 349 -9.07 -16.27 -24.39
N ILE A 350 -8.01 -16.34 -23.60
CA ILE A 350 -6.68 -16.78 -24.04
C ILE A 350 -6.20 -17.93 -23.17
N ARG A 351 -5.48 -18.90 -23.76
CA ARG A 351 -4.85 -19.97 -23.01
C ARG A 351 -3.76 -19.41 -22.12
N ARG A 352 -3.62 -19.96 -20.93
CA ARG A 352 -2.62 -19.54 -19.95
C ARG A 352 -1.21 -19.64 -20.51
N ASP A 353 -0.87 -20.81 -21.06
CA ASP A 353 0.44 -21.10 -21.62
C ASP A 353 0.80 -20.19 -22.80
N THR A 354 -0.17 -19.85 -23.64
CA THR A 354 0.00 -18.90 -24.76
C THR A 354 0.27 -17.48 -24.23
N LEU A 355 -0.50 -17.05 -23.24
CA LEU A 355 -0.34 -15.72 -22.66
C LEU A 355 1.00 -15.60 -21.91
N GLU A 356 1.33 -16.57 -21.07
CA GLU A 356 2.59 -16.57 -20.31
C GLU A 356 3.80 -16.60 -21.24
N ARG A 357 3.78 -17.42 -22.29
CA ARG A 357 4.84 -17.43 -23.33
C ARG A 357 4.94 -16.09 -24.07
N ALA A 358 3.82 -15.50 -24.44
CA ALA A 358 3.81 -14.23 -25.17
C ALA A 358 4.39 -13.09 -24.31
N VAL A 359 4.01 -13.02 -23.01
CA VAL A 359 4.53 -12.03 -22.07
C VAL A 359 6.02 -12.24 -21.79
N LEU A 360 6.46 -13.49 -21.57
CA LEU A 360 7.87 -13.81 -21.34
C LEU A 360 8.71 -13.58 -22.61
N GLY A 361 8.17 -13.92 -23.79
CA GLY A 361 8.81 -13.62 -25.08
C GLY A 361 8.96 -12.12 -25.30
N GLY A 362 7.90 -11.35 -25.07
CA GLY A 362 7.93 -9.89 -25.15
C GLY A 362 8.95 -9.28 -24.19
N LEU A 363 9.01 -9.74 -22.94
CA LEU A 363 10.04 -9.31 -21.99
C LEU A 363 11.44 -9.66 -22.49
N ARG A 364 11.66 -10.91 -22.94
CA ARG A 364 12.96 -11.35 -23.47
C ARG A 364 13.39 -10.50 -24.64
N ASP A 365 12.54 -10.35 -25.65
CA ASP A 365 12.90 -9.74 -26.93
C ASP A 365 13.15 -8.23 -26.78
N ASN A 366 12.48 -7.56 -25.84
CA ASN A 366 12.68 -6.14 -25.54
C ASN A 366 13.83 -5.88 -24.56
N LEU A 367 14.08 -6.78 -23.60
CA LEU A 367 15.27 -6.72 -22.74
C LEU A 367 16.56 -7.06 -23.50
N MET A 368 16.47 -7.73 -24.64
CA MET A 368 17.60 -8.15 -25.47
C MET A 368 17.80 -7.27 -26.70
N GLN A 369 17.09 -6.14 -26.87
CA GLN A 369 17.42 -5.20 -27.94
C GLN A 369 18.79 -4.57 -27.66
N PRO A 370 19.79 -4.75 -28.55
CA PRO A 370 21.19 -4.35 -28.29
C PRO A 370 21.34 -2.87 -27.97
N GLU A 371 20.54 -2.02 -28.60
CA GLU A 371 20.62 -0.56 -28.50
C GLU A 371 20.05 -0.01 -27.19
N ALA A 372 18.85 -0.45 -26.77
CA ALA A 372 18.24 -0.06 -25.51
C ALA A 372 19.04 -0.58 -24.31
N TYR A 373 19.59 -1.77 -24.44
CA TYR A 373 20.43 -2.40 -23.46
C TYR A 373 21.80 -1.70 -23.31
N GLN A 374 22.46 -1.33 -24.41
CA GLN A 374 23.70 -0.57 -24.36
C GLN A 374 23.51 0.78 -23.66
N ALA A 375 22.49 1.53 -24.04
CA ALA A 375 22.18 2.82 -23.41
C ALA A 375 21.91 2.69 -21.89
N PHE A 376 21.16 1.66 -21.47
CA PHE A 376 20.92 1.38 -20.06
C PHE A 376 22.20 1.02 -19.30
N VAL A 377 23.01 0.12 -19.85
CA VAL A 377 24.26 -0.31 -19.20
C VAL A 377 25.26 0.84 -19.10
N GLU A 378 25.36 1.65 -20.13
CA GLU A 378 26.26 2.83 -20.15
C GLU A 378 25.81 3.85 -19.09
N GLU A 379 24.52 4.19 -19.03
CA GLU A 379 23.99 5.15 -18.06
C GLU A 379 24.05 4.61 -16.63
N PHE A 380 23.64 3.35 -16.43
CA PHE A 380 23.73 2.70 -15.11
C PHE A 380 25.18 2.56 -14.64
N THR A 381 26.09 2.16 -15.51
CA THR A 381 27.51 2.03 -15.20
C THR A 381 28.14 3.39 -14.91
N ARG A 382 27.77 4.43 -15.67
CA ARG A 382 28.21 5.81 -15.46
C ARG A 382 27.75 6.33 -14.10
N GLU A 383 26.46 6.22 -13.79
CA GLU A 383 25.89 6.72 -12.53
C GLU A 383 26.41 5.94 -11.33
N PHE A 384 26.48 4.61 -11.43
CA PHE A 384 27.01 3.75 -10.37
C PHE A 384 28.50 4.03 -10.11
N ASN A 385 29.30 4.18 -11.15
CA ASN A 385 30.73 4.50 -11.02
C ASN A 385 30.94 5.93 -10.52
N ARG A 386 30.07 6.89 -10.86
CA ARG A 386 30.06 8.25 -10.32
C ARG A 386 29.83 8.22 -8.82
N GLN A 387 28.77 7.58 -8.36
CA GLN A 387 28.44 7.47 -6.93
C GLN A 387 29.52 6.72 -6.14
N SER A 388 30.06 5.64 -6.71
CA SER A 388 31.15 4.88 -6.08
C SER A 388 32.44 5.71 -6.02
N GLY A 389 32.74 6.50 -7.06
CA GLY A 389 33.88 7.40 -7.10
C GLY A 389 33.80 8.55 -6.10
N GLU A 390 32.62 9.16 -5.95
CA GLU A 390 32.36 10.20 -4.96
C GLU A 390 32.53 9.67 -3.53
N GLN A 391 32.02 8.47 -3.26
CA GLN A 391 32.15 7.83 -1.96
C GLN A 391 33.60 7.44 -1.65
N GLU A 392 34.34 6.94 -2.63
CA GLU A 392 35.76 6.60 -2.51
C GLU A 392 36.60 7.86 -2.24
N HIS A 393 36.31 8.96 -2.96
CA HIS A 393 36.95 10.24 -2.76
C HIS A 393 36.67 10.81 -1.36
N GLN A 394 35.42 10.79 -0.91
CA GLN A 394 35.04 11.25 0.42
C GLN A 394 35.73 10.42 1.53
N ASN A 395 35.72 9.10 1.40
CA ASN A 395 36.44 8.21 2.34
C ASN A 395 37.95 8.49 2.39
N LYS A 396 38.55 8.88 1.26
CA LYS A 396 39.97 9.24 1.21
C LYS A 396 40.22 10.57 1.93
N LEU A 397 39.36 11.57 1.74
CA LEU A 397 39.44 12.85 2.45
C LEU A 397 39.27 12.65 3.96
N ASP A 398 38.29 11.88 4.37
CA ASP A 398 38.02 11.59 5.80
C ASP A 398 39.20 10.83 6.45
N LYS A 399 39.88 9.94 5.74
CA LYS A 399 41.10 9.27 6.22
C LYS A 399 42.26 10.26 6.35
N GLN A 400 42.46 11.13 5.38
CA GLN A 400 43.51 12.15 5.45
C GLN A 400 43.26 13.14 6.60
N GLU A 401 42.02 13.55 6.80
CA GLU A 401 41.61 14.39 7.93
C GLU A 401 41.91 13.70 9.27
N LEU A 402 41.59 12.40 9.38
CA LEU A 402 41.86 11.62 10.58
C LEU A 402 43.37 11.55 10.89
N GLU A 403 44.20 11.28 9.89
CA GLU A 403 45.67 11.25 10.04
C GLU A 403 46.20 12.63 10.48
N GLN A 404 45.66 13.70 9.94
CA GLN A 404 46.06 15.07 10.32
C GLN A 404 45.66 15.41 11.75
N ILE A 405 44.47 15.05 12.17
CA ILE A 405 43.99 15.22 13.54
C ILE A 405 44.86 14.42 14.52
N GLU A 406 45.18 13.17 14.22
CA GLU A 406 46.03 12.31 15.06
C GLU A 406 47.46 12.86 15.16
N SER A 407 48.01 13.39 14.07
CA SER A 407 49.28 14.09 14.07
C SER A 407 49.27 15.35 14.95
N ASN A 408 48.23 16.16 14.89
CA ASN A 408 48.07 17.36 15.69
C ASN A 408 47.91 17.04 17.19
N ILE A 409 47.11 15.99 17.52
CA ILE A 409 46.98 15.51 18.92
C ILE A 409 48.36 15.06 19.45
N ARG A 410 49.14 14.32 18.66
CA ARG A 410 50.47 13.88 19.04
C ARG A 410 51.39 15.05 19.31
N ARG A 411 51.42 16.05 18.40
CA ARG A 411 52.21 17.27 18.59
C ARG A 411 51.81 18.07 19.83
N GLY A 412 50.51 18.15 20.14
CA GLY A 412 50.01 18.82 21.36
C GLY A 412 50.46 18.07 22.63
N LEU A 413 50.47 16.74 22.61
CA LEU A 413 50.96 15.91 23.73
C LEU A 413 52.50 16.02 23.90
N ASP A 414 53.24 16.09 22.79
CA ASP A 414 54.72 16.29 22.82
C ASP A 414 55.07 17.67 23.35
N ALA A 415 54.30 18.73 23.06
CA ALA A 415 54.47 20.04 23.60
C ALA A 415 54.26 20.10 25.13
N ILE A 416 53.24 19.38 25.65
CA ILE A 416 53.03 19.22 27.10
C ILE A 416 54.24 18.52 27.75
N ASN A 417 54.72 17.45 27.12
CA ASN A 417 55.90 16.71 27.61
C ASN A 417 57.17 17.54 27.59
N SER A 418 57.22 18.59 26.73
CA SER A 418 58.35 19.51 26.62
C SER A 418 58.23 20.73 27.54
N GLY A 419 57.21 20.76 28.43
CA GLY A 419 57.09 21.80 29.49
C GLY A 419 56.06 22.93 29.20
N VAL A 420 55.23 22.80 28.13
CA VAL A 420 54.14 23.74 27.89
C VAL A 420 53.00 23.45 28.89
N ALA A 421 52.45 24.50 29.52
CA ALA A 421 51.40 24.38 30.51
C ALA A 421 50.14 23.73 29.87
N PRO A 422 49.59 22.65 30.47
CA PRO A 422 48.45 21.91 29.89
C PRO A 422 47.20 22.77 29.63
N GLU A 423 47.00 23.81 30.43
CA GLU A 423 45.84 24.73 30.31
C GLU A 423 45.84 25.47 28.98
N LEU A 424 47.00 25.74 28.37
CA LEU A 424 47.09 26.46 27.08
C LEU A 424 46.68 25.63 25.87
N VAL A 425 46.73 24.29 25.97
CA VAL A 425 46.44 23.40 24.83
C VAL A 425 45.25 22.49 25.10
N LYS A 426 44.64 22.52 26.30
CA LYS A 426 43.55 21.68 26.73
C LYS A 426 42.31 21.77 25.84
N ASP A 427 41.87 22.96 25.54
CA ASP A 427 40.64 23.20 24.76
C ASP A 427 40.81 22.74 23.31
N GLU A 428 42.01 22.99 22.75
CA GLU A 428 42.34 22.57 21.38
C GLU A 428 42.46 21.02 21.29
N LEU A 429 43.08 20.36 22.25
CA LEU A 429 43.15 18.90 22.31
C LEU A 429 41.80 18.25 22.51
N ASN A 430 40.90 18.83 23.29
CA ASN A 430 39.55 18.35 23.47
C ASN A 430 38.72 18.51 22.18
N ALA A 431 38.84 19.63 21.47
CA ALA A 431 38.20 19.85 20.17
C ALA A 431 38.69 18.84 19.12
N LEU A 432 40.01 18.60 19.05
CA LEU A 432 40.62 17.63 18.17
C LEU A 432 40.17 16.18 18.52
N ALA A 433 40.05 15.87 19.80
CA ALA A 433 39.56 14.54 20.25
C ALA A 433 38.09 14.31 19.89
N ALA A 434 37.24 15.34 20.02
CA ALA A 434 35.84 15.31 19.60
C ALA A 434 35.73 15.15 18.08
N ARG A 435 36.53 15.89 17.32
CA ARG A 435 36.57 15.81 15.85
C ARG A 435 37.04 14.43 15.38
N ARG A 436 38.11 13.88 16.00
CA ARG A 436 38.59 12.52 15.75
C ARG A 436 37.49 11.48 15.92
N LYS A 437 36.72 11.58 17.02
CA LYS A 437 35.60 10.66 17.28
C LYS A 437 34.53 10.74 16.20
N SER A 438 34.21 11.96 15.75
CA SER A 438 33.22 12.19 14.67
C SER A 438 33.68 11.60 13.33
N VAL A 439 34.93 11.89 12.91
CA VAL A 439 35.47 11.39 11.63
C VAL A 439 35.61 9.85 11.65
N ARG A 440 36.03 9.29 12.78
CA ARG A 440 36.15 7.83 12.95
C ARG A 440 34.79 7.14 12.87
N ALA A 441 33.76 7.70 13.50
CA ALA A 441 32.39 7.20 13.41
C ALA A 441 31.84 7.26 11.97
N LYS A 442 32.19 8.31 11.20
CA LYS A 442 31.84 8.40 9.79
C LYS A 442 32.48 7.30 8.96
N LEU A 443 33.77 7.03 9.17
CA LEU A 443 34.49 5.98 8.45
C LEU A 443 34.00 4.57 8.82
N GLU A 444 33.62 4.35 10.07
CA GLU A 444 33.05 3.06 10.54
C GLU A 444 31.63 2.84 10.05
N ALA A 445 30.85 3.92 9.89
CA ALA A 445 29.47 3.86 9.38
C ALA A 445 29.41 3.86 7.83
N ALA A 446 30.52 4.17 7.16
CA ALA A 446 30.56 4.18 5.70
C ALA A 446 30.31 2.76 5.16
N PRO A 447 29.32 2.57 4.25
CA PRO A 447 29.12 1.28 3.62
C PRO A 447 30.40 0.86 2.88
N PRO A 448 30.69 -0.45 2.78
CA PRO A 448 31.88 -0.91 2.09
C PRO A 448 31.89 -0.37 0.67
N VAL A 449 33.05 0.10 0.22
CA VAL A 449 33.25 0.62 -1.15
C VAL A 449 32.80 -0.45 -2.13
N ARG A 450 31.75 -0.16 -2.89
CA ARG A 450 31.23 -1.10 -3.88
C ARG A 450 32.23 -1.19 -5.02
N PRO A 451 32.65 -2.40 -5.44
CA PRO A 451 33.58 -2.54 -6.56
C PRO A 451 32.96 -1.95 -7.82
N ARG A 452 33.79 -1.27 -8.60
CA ARG A 452 33.37 -0.71 -9.90
C ARG A 452 32.77 -1.80 -10.78
N LEU A 453 31.64 -1.50 -11.40
CA LEU A 453 30.97 -2.44 -12.28
C LEU A 453 31.84 -2.72 -13.51
N HIS A 454 32.03 -4.01 -13.78
CA HIS A 454 32.84 -4.47 -14.92
C HIS A 454 32.08 -4.27 -16.24
N PRO A 455 32.76 -3.95 -17.35
CA PRO A 455 32.12 -3.79 -18.68
C PRO A 455 31.30 -4.97 -19.16
N ASN A 456 31.54 -6.17 -18.64
CA ASN A 456 30.78 -7.40 -18.97
C ASN A 456 29.48 -7.59 -18.18
N LEU A 457 29.02 -6.58 -17.48
CA LEU A 457 27.73 -6.66 -16.72
C LEU A 457 26.57 -6.98 -17.68
N SER A 458 26.67 -6.54 -18.92
CA SER A 458 25.75 -6.83 -20.01
C SER A 458 25.58 -8.31 -20.29
N LEU A 459 26.68 -9.05 -20.34
CA LEU A 459 26.67 -10.48 -20.56
C LEU A 459 26.09 -11.25 -19.36
N LEU A 460 26.46 -10.83 -18.13
CA LEU A 460 25.94 -11.41 -16.90
C LEU A 460 24.45 -11.18 -16.72
N TYR A 461 23.93 -10.02 -17.13
CA TYR A 461 22.51 -9.74 -17.08
C TYR A 461 21.74 -10.57 -18.11
N LYS A 462 22.25 -10.68 -19.33
CA LYS A 462 21.69 -11.55 -20.38
C LYS A 462 21.63 -13.00 -19.92
N GLU A 463 22.69 -13.49 -19.30
CA GLU A 463 22.77 -14.82 -18.72
C GLU A 463 21.74 -15.01 -17.58
N LYS A 464 21.60 -14.03 -16.68
CA LYS A 464 20.59 -14.06 -15.61
C LYS A 464 19.16 -14.05 -16.14
N ILE A 465 18.86 -13.30 -17.19
CA ILE A 465 17.53 -13.29 -17.83
C ILE A 465 17.27 -14.64 -18.52
N THR A 466 18.26 -15.17 -19.22
CA THR A 466 18.14 -16.50 -19.85
C THR A 466 17.91 -17.58 -18.78
N ASN A 467 18.70 -17.56 -17.70
CA ASN A 467 18.54 -18.48 -16.58
C ASN A 467 17.17 -18.29 -15.85
N LEU A 468 16.65 -17.06 -15.77
CA LEU A 468 15.33 -16.78 -15.24
C LEU A 468 14.23 -17.39 -16.11
N ILE A 469 14.36 -17.30 -17.43
CA ILE A 469 13.42 -17.90 -18.38
C ILE A 469 13.49 -19.44 -18.32
N GLU A 470 14.68 -20.01 -18.21
CA GLU A 470 14.87 -21.45 -18.01
C GLU A 470 14.30 -21.92 -16.67
N ALA A 471 14.55 -21.19 -15.60
CA ALA A 471 14.00 -21.45 -14.27
C ALA A 471 12.45 -21.36 -14.20
N LEU A 472 11.86 -20.48 -15.02
CA LEU A 472 10.39 -20.40 -15.15
C LEU A 472 9.78 -21.58 -15.89
N ASN A 473 10.55 -22.26 -16.73
CA ASN A 473 10.14 -23.45 -17.45
C ASN A 473 10.32 -24.74 -16.62
N ALA A 474 11.11 -24.70 -15.54
CA ALA A 474 11.33 -25.84 -14.66
C ALA A 474 10.29 -25.86 -13.50
N PRO A 475 9.56 -26.98 -13.30
CA PRO A 475 8.46 -27.05 -12.31
C PRO A 475 8.87 -26.76 -10.87
N GLU A 476 10.12 -27.00 -10.51
CA GLU A 476 10.64 -26.91 -9.13
C GLU A 476 11.03 -25.49 -8.72
N THR A 477 11.37 -24.62 -9.68
CA THR A 477 11.87 -23.26 -9.45
C THR A 477 10.85 -22.16 -9.78
N ILE A 478 9.66 -22.51 -10.26
CA ILE A 478 8.59 -21.59 -10.68
C ILE A 478 8.22 -20.57 -9.60
N ALA A 479 8.26 -20.94 -8.30
CA ALA A 479 7.84 -20.03 -7.23
C ALA A 479 8.81 -18.85 -7.00
N GLU A 480 10.12 -19.09 -7.13
CA GLU A 480 11.17 -18.07 -6.96
C GLU A 480 11.29 -17.18 -8.21
N ALA A 481 11.26 -17.79 -9.39
CA ALA A 481 11.28 -17.08 -10.66
C ALA A 481 10.04 -16.20 -10.86
N ASN A 482 8.86 -16.65 -10.42
CA ASN A 482 7.62 -15.86 -10.42
C ASN A 482 7.72 -14.57 -9.60
N GLY A 483 8.48 -14.58 -8.50
CA GLY A 483 8.74 -13.39 -7.68
C GLY A 483 9.46 -12.31 -8.49
N ALA A 484 10.58 -12.65 -9.07
CA ALA A 484 11.44 -11.72 -9.84
C ALA A 484 10.73 -11.15 -11.09
N VAL A 485 10.03 -12.00 -11.87
CA VAL A 485 9.26 -11.52 -13.03
C VAL A 485 8.11 -10.59 -12.63
N ARG A 486 7.46 -10.86 -11.49
CA ARG A 486 6.36 -10.01 -11.01
C ARG A 486 6.82 -8.63 -10.53
N GLU A 487 8.04 -8.48 -10.08
CA GLU A 487 8.65 -7.19 -9.73
C GLU A 487 8.91 -6.33 -10.98
N LEU A 488 9.13 -6.95 -12.13
CA LEU A 488 9.36 -6.27 -13.40
C LEU A 488 8.06 -5.85 -14.11
N ILE A 489 6.91 -6.46 -13.77
CA ILE A 489 5.62 -6.22 -14.43
C ILE A 489 4.67 -5.49 -13.49
N GLU A 490 4.28 -4.29 -13.83
CA GLU A 490 3.24 -3.55 -13.14
C GLU A 490 1.84 -4.04 -13.55
N LEU A 491 1.61 -4.18 -14.87
CA LEU A 491 0.30 -4.44 -15.44
C LEU A 491 0.43 -5.10 -16.83
N VAL A 492 -0.43 -6.07 -17.11
CA VAL A 492 -0.67 -6.62 -18.46
C VAL A 492 -2.10 -6.33 -18.86
N ARG A 493 -2.30 -5.50 -19.90
CA ARG A 493 -3.62 -5.15 -20.43
C ARG A 493 -3.94 -6.01 -21.64
N LEU A 494 -5.15 -6.56 -21.67
CA LEU A 494 -5.64 -7.43 -22.74
C LEU A 494 -6.77 -6.72 -23.50
N MET A 495 -6.46 -6.23 -24.73
CA MET A 495 -7.38 -5.50 -25.59
C MET A 495 -7.97 -6.43 -26.64
N PRO A 496 -9.30 -6.46 -26.85
CA PRO A 496 -9.89 -7.19 -27.96
C PRO A 496 -9.52 -6.49 -29.31
N LYS A 497 -9.02 -7.28 -30.25
CA LYS A 497 -8.72 -6.83 -31.63
C LYS A 497 -9.25 -7.90 -32.60
N GLY A 498 -10.46 -7.67 -33.14
CA GLY A 498 -11.17 -8.70 -33.90
C GLY A 498 -11.47 -9.93 -33.04
N GLU A 499 -11.08 -11.10 -33.49
CA GLU A 499 -11.25 -12.38 -32.78
C GLU A 499 -10.10 -12.71 -31.80
N SER A 500 -9.09 -11.86 -31.71
CA SER A 500 -7.89 -12.08 -30.89
C SER A 500 -7.76 -11.06 -29.76
N LEU A 501 -6.85 -11.33 -28.82
CA LEU A 501 -6.47 -10.40 -27.75
C LEU A 501 -5.07 -9.84 -28.02
N GLN A 502 -4.99 -8.52 -28.15
CA GLN A 502 -3.72 -7.79 -28.15
C GLN A 502 -3.24 -7.68 -26.68
N ILE A 503 -1.96 -7.94 -26.47
CA ILE A 503 -1.33 -7.90 -25.17
C ILE A 503 -0.47 -6.64 -25.07
N GLU A 504 -0.78 -5.78 -24.10
CA GLU A 504 0.02 -4.61 -23.76
C GLU A 504 0.67 -4.82 -22.39
N LEU A 505 1.98 -4.67 -22.34
CA LEU A 505 2.77 -4.87 -21.12
C LEU A 505 3.19 -3.52 -20.56
N TYR A 506 2.98 -3.31 -19.25
CA TYR A 506 3.38 -2.13 -18.52
C TYR A 506 4.26 -2.55 -17.32
N GLY A 507 5.38 -1.83 -17.08
CA GLY A 507 6.24 -2.09 -15.95
C GLY A 507 7.34 -1.05 -15.82
N GLU A 508 8.09 -1.06 -14.72
CA GLU A 508 9.21 -0.13 -14.51
C GLU A 508 10.27 -0.24 -15.61
N LEU A 509 10.46 -1.43 -16.15
CA LEU A 509 11.34 -1.64 -17.30
C LEU A 509 10.83 -0.95 -18.57
N ALA A 510 9.51 -0.88 -18.78
CA ALA A 510 8.91 -0.14 -19.88
C ALA A 510 9.08 1.37 -19.72
N ALA A 511 9.16 1.89 -18.49
CA ALA A 511 9.48 3.29 -18.22
C ALA A 511 10.96 3.60 -18.55
N LEU A 512 11.87 2.70 -18.23
CA LEU A 512 13.29 2.80 -18.61
C LEU A 512 13.50 2.70 -20.13
N LEU A 513 12.68 1.89 -20.82
CA LEU A 513 12.71 1.75 -22.29
C LEU A 513 12.06 2.94 -23.02
N LYS A 514 11.11 3.66 -22.39
CA LYS A 514 10.53 4.89 -22.96
C LYS A 514 11.49 6.08 -22.99
N LEU A 515 12.51 6.09 -22.17
CA LEU A 515 13.56 7.12 -22.20
C LEU A 515 14.49 6.99 -23.42
N SER A 516 14.44 5.88 -24.16
CA SER A 516 15.23 5.63 -25.38
C SER A 516 14.44 5.76 -26.70
N GLU A 517 13.14 6.04 -26.67
CA GLU A 517 12.34 6.22 -27.88
C GLU A 517 12.22 7.68 -28.30
N GLU A 518 13.00 8.11 -29.30
CA GLU A 518 12.49 8.92 -30.40
C GLU A 518 11.53 8.04 -31.25
N PRO A 519 10.41 8.62 -31.79
CA PRO A 519 9.33 7.82 -32.32
C PRO A 519 9.64 7.26 -33.71
N LYS A 520 10.16 6.04 -33.80
CA LYS A 520 10.18 5.29 -35.08
C LYS A 520 10.02 3.79 -34.87
N THR A 521 9.00 3.28 -35.58
CA THR A 521 8.70 1.93 -36.02
C THR A 521 8.14 0.93 -35.00
N LYS A 522 6.83 0.73 -35.20
CA LYS A 522 6.10 -0.47 -34.77
C LYS A 522 6.70 -1.69 -35.47
N HIS A 523 7.34 -2.57 -34.73
CA HIS A 523 7.58 -3.93 -35.19
C HIS A 523 6.54 -4.87 -34.58
N PRO A 524 5.77 -5.58 -35.39
CA PRO A 524 4.89 -6.64 -34.90
C PRO A 524 5.74 -7.83 -34.48
N LEU A 525 5.66 -8.21 -33.20
CA LEU A 525 6.26 -9.43 -32.70
C LEU A 525 5.39 -10.63 -33.10
N ALA A 526 6.05 -11.60 -33.63
CA ALA A 526 5.60 -12.86 -34.21
C ALA A 526 4.16 -13.31 -33.93
N GLU A 527 3.41 -13.43 -35.00
CA GLU A 527 2.11 -14.11 -35.04
C GLU A 527 2.28 -15.57 -34.62
N THR A 528 1.77 -15.92 -33.47
CA THR A 528 1.44 -17.28 -33.11
C THR A 528 0.03 -17.28 -32.53
N GLU A 529 -0.90 -17.83 -33.27
CA GLU A 529 -2.32 -18.03 -32.88
C GLU A 529 -3.12 -16.74 -32.62
N GLY A 530 -3.03 -15.71 -33.48
CA GLY A 530 -3.87 -14.51 -33.38
C GLY A 530 -3.64 -13.64 -32.15
N VAL A 531 -2.45 -13.71 -31.55
CA VAL A 531 -2.05 -12.86 -30.42
C VAL A 531 -1.01 -11.86 -30.88
N GLN A 532 -1.31 -10.55 -30.78
CA GLN A 532 -0.35 -9.47 -31.00
C GLN A 532 0.11 -8.90 -29.64
N VAL A 533 1.42 -8.77 -29.44
CA VAL A 533 2.02 -8.12 -28.26
C VAL A 533 2.48 -6.73 -28.68
N THR A 534 2.01 -5.68 -28.00
CA THR A 534 2.47 -4.29 -28.15
C THR A 534 2.94 -3.79 -26.80
N MET A 535 4.09 -3.16 -26.75
CA MET A 535 4.62 -2.51 -25.55
C MET A 535 4.31 -1.03 -25.54
#